data_f9fa1b92735666567c55492e4524a186
#
_entry.id   f9fa1b92735666567c55492e4524a186
#
_cell.length_a   1.000
_cell.length_b   1.000
_cell.length_c   1.000
_cell.angle_alpha   90.00
_cell.angle_beta   90.00
_cell.angle_gamma   90.00
#
_symmetry.space_group_name_H-M   'P 1'
#
loop_
_entity.id
_entity.type
_entity.pdbx_description
1 polymer ?
#
loop_
_entity_poly.entity_id
_entity_poly.type
_entity_poly.pdbx_seq_one_letter_code
_entity_poly.pdbx_strand_id
1 'polypeptide(L)'
;MKRFILLIISFLCFTQVFSEEHLKFLGFPIDGTVNEYASKLMSKGFYISPDNEYASKGLRVMEGPFLRNTESFGLHYDTDTKRMWSVTFVHSFFKEDDAKEMYDELEALLREKHYDATYKSPLAGSFVSSCSFQSKKGIITLVIIEQDYDYQVKMSYTDRINYIPVYKKNHQKNLDDM
;
A
#
# COMPACT_ATOMS: atom_id res chain seq x y z
N MET A 1 -9.93 -34.43 38.68
CA MET A 1 -10.22 -33.06 38.23
C MET A 1 -8.99 -32.22 37.90
N LYS A 2 -7.92 -32.19 38.68
CA LYS A 2 -6.70 -31.38 38.38
C LYS A 2 -5.99 -31.72 37.07
N ARG A 3 -5.99 -32.97 36.61
CA ARG A 3 -5.37 -33.42 35.36
C ARG A 3 -6.16 -33.00 34.10
N PHE A 4 -7.47 -32.85 34.21
CA PHE A 4 -8.32 -32.42 33.09
C PHE A 4 -8.17 -30.89 32.81
N ILE A 5 -7.96 -30.08 33.84
CA ILE A 5 -7.77 -28.63 33.74
C ILE A 5 -6.43 -28.32 33.03
N LEU A 6 -5.38 -29.12 33.30
CA LEU A 6 -4.07 -28.98 32.63
C LEU A 6 -4.13 -29.31 31.13
N LEU A 7 -4.97 -30.22 30.72
CA LEU A 7 -5.17 -30.57 29.29
C LEU A 7 -5.91 -29.45 28.53
N ILE A 8 -6.87 -28.81 29.17
CA ILE A 8 -7.64 -27.68 28.56
C ILE A 8 -6.76 -26.45 28.42
N ILE A 9 -5.90 -26.14 29.39
CA ILE A 9 -4.95 -25.03 29.32
C ILE A 9 -3.89 -25.26 28.22
N SER A 10 -3.41 -26.51 28.07
CA SER A 10 -2.49 -26.88 27.00
C SER A 10 -3.11 -26.73 25.60
N PHE A 11 -4.40 -26.98 25.43
CA PHE A 11 -5.09 -26.83 24.14
C PHE A 11 -5.37 -25.36 23.78
N LEU A 12 -5.54 -24.48 24.78
CA LEU A 12 -5.72 -23.03 24.58
C LEU A 12 -4.42 -22.31 24.18
N CYS A 13 -3.26 -22.87 24.50
CA CYS A 13 -1.97 -22.30 24.11
C CYS A 13 -1.56 -22.58 22.66
N PHE A 14 -2.21 -23.53 21.94
CA PHE A 14 -1.86 -23.89 20.57
C PHE A 14 -2.64 -23.17 19.48
N THR A 15 -3.57 -22.31 19.80
CA THR A 15 -4.21 -21.43 18.82
C THR A 15 -3.50 -20.07 18.77
N GLN A 16 -2.19 -20.06 18.64
CA GLN A 16 -1.56 -18.93 17.94
C GLN A 16 -1.97 -19.08 16.47
N VAL A 17 -3.16 -18.60 16.15
CA VAL A 17 -3.50 -18.24 14.80
C VAL A 17 -2.41 -17.27 14.36
N PHE A 18 -1.49 -17.72 13.52
CA PHE A 18 -0.61 -16.84 12.78
C PHE A 18 -1.53 -16.00 11.89
N SER A 19 -2.08 -14.94 12.46
CA SER A 19 -2.76 -13.91 11.69
C SER A 19 -1.71 -13.39 10.72
N GLU A 20 -1.88 -13.68 9.44
CA GLU A 20 -1.04 -13.08 8.42
C GLU A 20 -1.14 -11.57 8.60
N GLU A 21 -0.02 -10.93 8.94
CA GLU A 21 -0.01 -9.50 9.19
C GLU A 21 -0.04 -8.75 7.87
N HIS A 22 -1.06 -7.91 7.71
CA HIS A 22 -1.16 -6.98 6.59
C HIS A 22 -0.08 -5.91 6.63
N LEU A 23 0.31 -5.43 5.44
CA LEU A 23 1.13 -4.23 5.31
C LEU A 23 0.35 -3.04 5.88
N LYS A 24 1.05 -2.12 6.57
CA LYS A 24 0.42 -0.95 7.20
C LYS A 24 0.84 0.34 6.48
N PHE A 25 -0.14 1.21 6.21
CA PHE A 25 0.09 2.58 5.77
C PHE A 25 -0.51 3.54 6.81
N LEU A 26 0.24 4.54 7.27
CA LEU A 26 -0.10 5.48 8.35
C LEU A 26 -0.59 4.79 9.65
N GLY A 27 -0.07 3.59 9.93
CA GLY A 27 -0.43 2.80 11.11
C GLY A 27 -1.65 1.88 10.92
N PHE A 28 -2.41 2.02 9.85
CA PHE A 28 -3.56 1.18 9.55
C PHE A 28 -3.18 0.00 8.64
N PRO A 29 -3.58 -1.23 8.96
CA PRO A 29 -3.39 -2.37 8.06
C PRO A 29 -4.20 -2.13 6.77
N ILE A 30 -3.61 -2.46 5.62
CA ILE A 30 -4.28 -2.40 4.31
C ILE A 30 -5.20 -3.62 4.21
N ASP A 31 -6.31 -3.55 4.91
CA ASP A 31 -7.31 -4.60 5.02
C ASP A 31 -8.72 -4.01 5.13
N GLY A 32 -9.73 -4.91 4.98
CA GLY A 32 -11.13 -4.53 4.98
C GLY A 32 -11.58 -3.92 3.65
N THR A 33 -12.74 -3.30 3.65
CA THR A 33 -13.30 -2.62 2.49
C THR A 33 -12.73 -1.22 2.31
N VAL A 34 -12.81 -0.69 1.08
CA VAL A 34 -12.38 0.69 0.79
C VAL A 34 -13.13 1.73 1.65
N ASN A 35 -14.39 1.47 2.03
CA ASN A 35 -15.16 2.37 2.89
C ASN A 35 -14.64 2.37 4.33
N GLU A 36 -14.36 1.19 4.89
CA GLU A 36 -13.78 1.06 6.23
C GLU A 36 -12.40 1.69 6.30
N TYR A 37 -11.57 1.48 5.26
CA TYR A 37 -10.24 2.05 5.21
C TYR A 37 -10.27 3.58 5.06
N ALA A 38 -11.14 4.11 4.18
CA ALA A 38 -11.35 5.55 4.03
C ALA A 38 -11.80 6.18 5.36
N SER A 39 -12.71 5.54 6.10
CA SER A 39 -13.15 6.01 7.42
C SER A 39 -12.01 6.09 8.44
N LYS A 40 -11.07 5.14 8.42
CA LYS A 40 -9.85 5.18 9.25
C LYS A 40 -8.97 6.38 8.89
N LEU A 41 -8.78 6.65 7.58
CA LEU A 41 -8.01 7.81 7.13
C LEU A 41 -8.71 9.12 7.46
N MET A 42 -10.05 9.18 7.35
CA MET A 42 -10.82 10.37 7.74
C MET A 42 -10.64 10.72 9.22
N SER A 43 -10.45 9.74 10.10
CA SER A 43 -10.12 9.98 11.51
C SER A 43 -8.74 10.63 11.72
N LYS A 44 -7.89 10.67 10.67
CA LYS A 44 -6.59 11.34 10.63
C LYS A 44 -6.60 12.67 9.87
N GLY A 45 -7.79 13.17 9.50
CA GLY A 45 -7.96 14.44 8.81
C GLY A 45 -7.93 14.34 7.28
N PHE A 46 -7.98 13.13 6.73
CA PHE A 46 -8.16 12.95 5.29
C PHE A 46 -9.62 13.14 4.89
N TYR A 47 -9.87 13.47 3.63
CA TYR A 47 -11.21 13.55 3.05
C TYR A 47 -11.22 12.90 1.66
N ILE A 48 -12.41 12.51 1.20
CA ILE A 48 -12.58 11.95 -0.15
C ILE A 48 -12.49 13.10 -1.14
N SER A 49 -11.59 12.98 -2.13
CA SER A 49 -11.47 13.97 -3.19
C SER A 49 -12.79 14.08 -3.97
N PRO A 50 -13.23 15.29 -4.32
CA PRO A 50 -14.38 15.49 -5.21
C PRO A 50 -14.21 14.80 -6.57
N ASP A 51 -12.96 14.71 -7.07
CA ASP A 51 -12.60 14.09 -8.34
C ASP A 51 -12.48 12.56 -8.20
N ASN A 52 -13.61 11.90 -8.04
CA ASN A 52 -13.66 10.44 -7.82
C ASN A 52 -14.06 9.66 -9.08
N GLU A 53 -13.62 10.13 -10.26
CA GLU A 53 -13.95 9.56 -11.59
C GLU A 53 -13.54 8.10 -11.75
N TYR A 54 -12.55 7.65 -10.98
CA TYR A 54 -11.98 6.32 -11.10
C TYR A 54 -12.59 5.26 -10.17
N ALA A 55 -13.66 5.60 -9.45
CA ALA A 55 -14.30 4.67 -8.51
C ALA A 55 -14.83 3.40 -9.20
N SER A 56 -15.30 3.49 -10.44
CA SER A 56 -15.72 2.35 -11.27
C SER A 56 -14.55 1.42 -11.65
N LYS A 57 -13.31 1.93 -11.62
CA LYS A 57 -12.08 1.19 -11.95
C LYS A 57 -11.37 0.63 -10.72
N GLY A 58 -11.99 0.67 -9.52
CA GLY A 58 -11.38 0.18 -8.28
C GLY A 58 -10.33 1.12 -7.68
N LEU A 59 -10.46 2.42 -7.92
CA LEU A 59 -9.62 3.45 -7.35
C LEU A 59 -10.49 4.51 -6.68
N ARG A 60 -10.19 4.84 -5.42
CA ARG A 60 -10.75 5.99 -4.71
C ARG A 60 -9.63 6.96 -4.37
N VAL A 61 -9.82 8.23 -4.71
CA VAL A 61 -8.87 9.28 -4.36
C VAL A 61 -9.27 9.92 -3.03
N MET A 62 -8.31 10.07 -2.15
CA MET A 62 -8.41 10.80 -0.90
C MET A 62 -7.33 11.86 -0.83
N GLU A 63 -7.61 12.95 -0.14
CA GLU A 63 -6.66 14.02 0.12
C GLU A 63 -6.48 14.19 1.62
N GLY A 64 -5.29 14.57 2.05
CA GLY A 64 -5.05 14.79 3.46
C GLY A 64 -3.60 15.08 3.80
N PRO A 65 -3.33 15.33 5.11
CA PRO A 65 -2.01 15.74 5.56
C PRO A 65 -0.99 14.61 5.41
N PHE A 66 0.09 14.89 4.68
CA PHE A 66 1.23 13.99 4.56
C PHE A 66 2.51 14.80 4.43
N LEU A 67 3.56 14.41 5.18
CA LEU A 67 4.76 15.21 5.36
C LEU A 67 4.38 16.62 5.84
N ARG A 68 4.57 17.63 5.02
CA ARG A 68 4.28 19.04 5.36
C ARG A 68 3.14 19.66 4.53
N ASN A 69 2.49 18.85 3.68
CA ASN A 69 1.53 19.30 2.68
C ASN A 69 0.20 18.57 2.79
N THR A 70 -0.79 19.01 2.03
CA THR A 70 -1.97 18.22 1.68
C THR A 70 -1.69 17.48 0.40
N GLU A 71 -1.80 16.14 0.44
CA GLU A 71 -1.41 15.26 -0.64
C GLU A 71 -2.55 14.35 -1.07
N SER A 72 -2.49 13.89 -2.31
CA SER A 72 -3.46 12.96 -2.88
C SER A 72 -3.00 11.50 -2.76
N PHE A 73 -3.93 10.62 -2.38
CA PHE A 73 -3.71 9.19 -2.21
C PHE A 73 -4.73 8.38 -2.99
N GLY A 74 -4.27 7.44 -3.77
CA GLY A 74 -5.11 6.44 -4.42
C GLY A 74 -5.31 5.22 -3.53
N LEU A 75 -6.54 4.91 -3.17
CA LEU A 75 -6.93 3.67 -2.51
C LEU A 75 -7.38 2.67 -3.57
N HIS A 76 -6.57 1.63 -3.80
CA HIS A 76 -6.87 0.60 -4.78
C HIS A 76 -7.63 -0.56 -4.14
N TYR A 77 -8.74 -0.96 -4.76
CA TYR A 77 -9.58 -2.04 -4.26
C TYR A 77 -10.15 -2.90 -5.38
N ASP A 78 -10.50 -4.12 -5.07
CA ASP A 78 -11.22 -5.01 -5.99
C ASP A 78 -12.67 -4.51 -6.18
N THR A 79 -13.10 -4.35 -7.44
CA THR A 79 -14.41 -3.75 -7.77
C THR A 79 -15.60 -4.58 -7.32
N ASP A 80 -15.44 -5.90 -7.17
CA ASP A 80 -16.53 -6.80 -6.81
C ASP A 80 -16.65 -6.91 -5.28
N THR A 81 -15.55 -7.19 -4.62
CA THR A 81 -15.51 -7.40 -3.15
C THR A 81 -15.33 -6.11 -2.36
N LYS A 82 -14.95 -5.00 -3.02
CA LYS A 82 -14.57 -3.71 -2.40
C LYS A 82 -13.38 -3.82 -1.45
N ARG A 83 -12.65 -4.93 -1.45
CA ARG A 83 -11.51 -5.17 -0.55
C ARG A 83 -10.29 -4.38 -1.02
N MET A 84 -9.66 -3.68 -0.07
CA MET A 84 -8.43 -2.92 -0.27
C MET A 84 -7.25 -3.85 -0.54
N TRP A 85 -6.36 -3.47 -1.47
CA TRP A 85 -5.10 -4.18 -1.71
C TRP A 85 -3.88 -3.27 -1.84
N SER A 86 -4.06 -1.96 -2.11
CA SER A 86 -2.92 -1.04 -2.20
C SER A 86 -3.31 0.39 -1.86
N VAL A 87 -2.32 1.16 -1.40
CA VAL A 87 -2.38 2.62 -1.25
C VAL A 87 -1.24 3.20 -2.05
N THR A 88 -1.53 4.21 -2.90
CA THR A 88 -0.54 4.90 -3.72
C THR A 88 -0.56 6.38 -3.42
N PHE A 89 0.60 6.96 -3.19
CA PHE A 89 0.87 8.39 -3.13
C PHE A 89 1.50 8.83 -4.44
N VAL A 90 1.13 10.00 -4.95
CA VAL A 90 1.75 10.62 -6.13
C VAL A 90 1.86 12.12 -5.90
N HIS A 91 3.06 12.65 -6.13
CA HIS A 91 3.32 14.09 -6.14
C HIS A 91 4.10 14.47 -7.40
N SER A 92 3.70 15.55 -8.06
CA SER A 92 4.33 16.03 -9.30
C SER A 92 5.20 17.26 -9.06
N PHE A 93 6.33 17.31 -9.73
CA PHE A 93 7.29 18.41 -9.70
C PHE A 93 7.64 18.86 -11.12
N PHE A 94 7.86 20.17 -11.31
CA PHE A 94 8.38 20.69 -12.57
C PHE A 94 9.90 20.51 -12.72
N LYS A 95 10.62 20.25 -11.62
CA LYS A 95 12.06 20.09 -11.61
C LYS A 95 12.47 18.73 -11.07
N GLU A 96 13.45 18.12 -11.73
CA GLU A 96 14.01 16.84 -11.31
C GLU A 96 14.62 16.89 -9.91
N ASP A 97 15.33 17.98 -9.59
CA ASP A 97 16.01 18.13 -8.30
C ASP A 97 15.03 18.15 -7.12
N ASP A 98 13.86 18.84 -7.27
CA ASP A 98 12.83 18.88 -6.25
C ASP A 98 12.20 17.48 -6.05
N ALA A 99 12.01 16.73 -7.14
CA ALA A 99 11.54 15.34 -7.09
C ALA A 99 12.55 14.41 -6.42
N LYS A 100 13.86 14.60 -6.68
CA LYS A 100 14.92 13.83 -6.03
C LYS A 100 15.00 14.12 -4.54
N GLU A 101 14.86 15.38 -4.12
CA GLU A 101 14.87 15.74 -2.69
C GLU A 101 13.74 15.01 -1.94
N MET A 102 12.50 15.03 -2.46
CA MET A 102 11.38 14.27 -1.87
C MET A 102 11.63 12.76 -1.90
N TYR A 103 12.17 12.23 -2.99
CA TYR A 103 12.49 10.81 -3.10
C TYR A 103 13.48 10.38 -2.02
N ASP A 104 14.58 11.14 -1.84
CA ASP A 104 15.63 10.82 -0.87
C ASP A 104 15.10 10.89 0.57
N GLU A 105 14.24 11.88 0.89
CA GLU A 105 13.57 11.98 2.19
C GLU A 105 12.67 10.75 2.44
N LEU A 106 11.84 10.38 1.46
CA LEU A 106 10.96 9.21 1.57
C LEU A 106 11.75 7.90 1.65
N GLU A 107 12.81 7.74 0.86
CA GLU A 107 13.66 6.55 0.91
C GLU A 107 14.30 6.39 2.29
N ALA A 108 14.84 7.47 2.87
CA ALA A 108 15.44 7.45 4.19
C ALA A 108 14.42 7.03 5.27
N LEU A 109 13.21 7.62 5.26
CA LEU A 109 12.13 7.25 6.18
C LEU A 109 11.70 5.79 6.01
N LEU A 110 11.63 5.29 4.78
CA LEU A 110 11.27 3.90 4.50
C LEU A 110 12.35 2.93 4.96
N ARG A 111 13.63 3.25 4.81
CA ARG A 111 14.75 2.45 5.31
C ARG A 111 14.73 2.32 6.83
N GLU A 112 14.46 3.42 7.53
CA GLU A 112 14.33 3.42 8.99
C GLU A 112 13.14 2.57 9.44
N LYS A 113 11.97 2.76 8.82
CA LYS A 113 10.73 2.13 9.23
C LYS A 113 10.64 0.65 8.84
N HIS A 114 11.28 0.24 7.75
CA HIS A 114 11.22 -1.11 7.17
C HIS A 114 12.60 -1.75 7.11
N TYR A 115 13.40 -1.60 8.18
CA TYR A 115 14.76 -2.12 8.29
C TYR A 115 14.87 -3.65 8.15
N ASP A 116 13.76 -4.38 8.39
CA ASP A 116 13.63 -5.83 8.26
C ASP A 116 13.23 -6.30 6.84
N ALA A 117 12.92 -5.36 5.95
CA ALA A 117 12.54 -5.67 4.58
C ALA A 117 13.74 -5.85 3.66
N THR A 118 13.61 -6.70 2.64
CA THR A 118 14.60 -6.82 1.58
C THR A 118 14.55 -5.57 0.69
N TYR A 119 15.62 -4.79 0.71
CA TYR A 119 15.79 -3.60 -0.12
C TYR A 119 16.35 -3.96 -1.50
N LYS A 120 15.82 -3.33 -2.56
CA LYS A 120 16.33 -3.42 -3.95
C LYS A 120 16.33 -2.03 -4.59
N SER A 121 17.42 -1.66 -5.23
CA SER A 121 17.59 -0.45 -6.05
C SER A 121 18.76 -0.64 -7.03
N PRO A 122 18.70 -0.16 -8.28
CA PRO A 122 17.49 0.31 -8.94
C PRO A 122 16.53 -0.85 -9.27
N LEU A 123 15.26 -0.53 -9.52
CA LEU A 123 14.29 -1.48 -10.07
C LEU A 123 14.45 -1.58 -11.59
N ALA A 124 14.03 -2.70 -12.17
CA ALA A 124 13.93 -2.82 -13.62
C ALA A 124 12.83 -1.89 -14.14
N GLY A 125 13.15 -1.12 -15.19
CA GLY A 125 12.22 -0.17 -15.81
C GLY A 125 12.87 1.16 -16.15
N SER A 126 12.11 2.02 -16.82
CA SER A 126 12.55 3.38 -17.19
C SER A 126 12.18 4.36 -16.07
N PHE A 127 12.95 4.38 -14.99
CA PHE A 127 12.78 5.28 -13.87
C PHE A 127 14.00 6.19 -13.74
N VAL A 128 13.79 7.46 -13.33
CA VAL A 128 14.88 8.37 -12.95
C VAL A 128 15.56 7.87 -11.68
N SER A 129 14.75 7.47 -10.69
CA SER A 129 15.18 6.79 -9.47
C SER A 129 14.15 5.76 -9.05
N SER A 130 14.59 4.67 -8.41
CA SER A 130 13.65 3.63 -7.99
C SER A 130 14.22 2.73 -6.92
N CYS A 131 13.38 2.37 -5.95
CA CYS A 131 13.70 1.34 -4.96
C CYS A 131 12.44 0.57 -4.51
N SER A 132 12.65 -0.56 -3.85
CA SER A 132 11.57 -1.31 -3.20
C SER A 132 12.03 -1.93 -1.89
N PHE A 133 11.04 -2.11 -1.00
CA PHE A 133 11.15 -2.79 0.28
C PHE A 133 10.19 -3.97 0.28
N GLN A 134 10.72 -5.17 0.23
CA GLN A 134 9.93 -6.40 0.13
C GLN A 134 9.95 -7.17 1.45
N SER A 135 8.78 -7.50 1.97
CA SER A 135 8.59 -8.31 3.18
C SER A 135 7.56 -9.43 2.94
N LYS A 136 7.33 -10.26 3.97
CA LYS A 136 6.24 -11.24 3.93
C LYS A 136 4.85 -10.59 3.85
N LYS A 137 4.70 -9.36 4.35
CA LYS A 137 3.43 -8.62 4.39
C LYS A 137 3.08 -7.98 3.04
N GLY A 138 4.08 -7.66 2.22
CA GLY A 138 3.87 -7.01 0.94
C GLY A 138 5.13 -6.33 0.41
N ILE A 139 4.90 -5.41 -0.51
CA ILE A 139 5.96 -4.64 -1.16
C ILE A 139 5.63 -3.14 -1.10
N ILE A 140 6.65 -2.35 -0.80
CA ILE A 140 6.60 -0.90 -0.94
C ILE A 140 7.52 -0.55 -2.09
N THR A 141 7.04 0.23 -3.06
CA THR A 141 7.85 0.76 -4.16
C THR A 141 7.89 2.26 -4.08
N LEU A 142 9.03 2.84 -4.36
CA LEU A 142 9.24 4.28 -4.48
C LEU A 142 9.99 4.53 -5.78
N VAL A 143 9.43 5.38 -6.64
CA VAL A 143 9.99 5.67 -7.97
C VAL A 143 9.85 7.15 -8.31
N ILE A 144 10.78 7.66 -9.13
CA ILE A 144 10.59 8.89 -9.89
C ILE A 144 10.35 8.52 -11.34
N ILE A 145 9.25 9.00 -11.89
CA ILE A 145 8.86 8.82 -13.30
C ILE A 145 8.91 10.19 -13.96
N GLU A 146 9.64 10.29 -15.08
CA GLU A 146 9.55 11.44 -15.97
C GLU A 146 8.36 11.24 -16.90
N GLN A 147 7.43 12.19 -16.91
CA GLN A 147 6.24 12.15 -17.74
C GLN A 147 6.00 13.53 -18.37
N ASP A 148 6.12 13.59 -19.71
CA ASP A 148 5.99 14.81 -20.49
C ASP A 148 6.97 15.91 -20.02
N TYR A 149 6.51 16.85 -19.16
CA TYR A 149 7.32 17.94 -18.63
C TYR A 149 7.41 17.93 -17.10
N ASP A 150 6.93 16.86 -16.45
CA ASP A 150 6.85 16.72 -15.01
C ASP A 150 7.62 15.50 -14.52
N TYR A 151 8.10 15.58 -13.28
CA TYR A 151 8.70 14.48 -12.53
C TYR A 151 7.73 14.04 -11.44
N GLN A 152 7.27 12.80 -11.50
CA GLN A 152 6.34 12.27 -10.50
C GLN A 152 7.07 11.37 -9.51
N VAL A 153 7.04 11.74 -8.23
CA VAL A 153 7.41 10.86 -7.14
C VAL A 153 6.18 10.01 -6.79
N LYS A 154 6.32 8.71 -7.00
CA LYS A 154 5.24 7.74 -6.72
C LYS A 154 5.69 6.74 -5.68
N MET A 155 4.92 6.60 -4.60
CA MET A 155 5.12 5.60 -3.57
C MET A 155 3.88 4.71 -3.46
N SER A 156 4.06 3.38 -3.53
CA SER A 156 2.95 2.42 -3.46
C SER A 156 3.20 1.39 -2.38
N TYR A 157 2.21 1.19 -1.52
CA TYR A 157 2.13 0.13 -0.54
C TYR A 157 1.18 -0.94 -1.06
N THR A 158 1.68 -2.11 -1.43
CA THR A 158 0.87 -3.22 -1.94
C THR A 158 0.86 -4.36 -0.94
N ASP A 159 -0.31 -4.63 -0.37
CA ASP A 159 -0.52 -5.72 0.59
C ASP A 159 -0.56 -7.07 -0.14
N ARG A 160 0.28 -8.02 0.30
CA ARG A 160 0.44 -9.31 -0.37
C ARG A 160 -0.81 -10.17 -0.29
N ILE A 161 -1.46 -10.18 0.88
CA ILE A 161 -2.60 -11.06 1.16
C ILE A 161 -3.78 -10.70 0.24
N ASN A 162 -4.07 -9.41 0.16
CA ASN A 162 -5.21 -8.91 -0.60
C ASN A 162 -4.91 -8.76 -2.11
N TYR A 163 -3.65 -8.52 -2.48
CA TYR A 163 -3.25 -8.38 -3.88
C TYR A 163 -3.25 -9.69 -4.67
N ILE A 164 -2.77 -10.80 -4.07
CA ILE A 164 -2.64 -12.08 -4.79
C ILE A 164 -3.97 -12.56 -5.40
N PRO A 165 -5.12 -12.55 -4.68
CA PRO A 165 -6.40 -12.91 -5.28
C PRO A 165 -6.82 -12.02 -6.45
N VAL A 166 -6.62 -10.70 -6.33
CA VAL A 166 -6.93 -9.72 -7.39
C VAL A 166 -6.07 -9.96 -8.63
N TYR A 167 -4.77 -10.17 -8.42
CA TYR A 167 -3.84 -10.49 -9.52
C TYR A 167 -4.26 -11.76 -10.27
N LYS A 168 -4.55 -12.85 -9.55
CA LYS A 168 -4.97 -14.13 -10.15
C LYS A 168 -6.26 -13.98 -10.95
N LYS A 169 -7.26 -13.28 -10.42
CA LYS A 169 -8.53 -13.00 -11.09
C LYS A 169 -8.33 -12.23 -12.39
N ASN A 170 -7.53 -11.16 -12.36
CA ASN A 170 -7.27 -10.35 -13.55
C ASN A 170 -6.44 -11.11 -14.59
N HIS A 171 -5.49 -11.94 -14.15
CA HIS A 171 -4.72 -12.78 -15.06
C HIS A 171 -5.58 -13.84 -15.74
N GLN A 172 -6.49 -14.51 -15.01
CA GLN A 172 -7.42 -15.46 -15.59
C GLN A 172 -8.35 -14.80 -16.61
N LYS A 173 -8.92 -13.65 -16.28
CA LYS A 173 -9.78 -12.90 -17.21
C LYS A 173 -9.05 -12.58 -18.52
N ASN A 174 -7.80 -12.12 -18.45
CA ASN A 174 -7.02 -11.83 -19.65
C ASN A 174 -6.75 -13.08 -20.51
N LEU A 175 -6.63 -14.26 -19.89
CA LEU A 175 -6.49 -15.53 -20.61
C LEU A 175 -7.80 -15.95 -21.29
N ASP A 176 -8.95 -15.70 -20.64
CA ASP A 176 -10.28 -16.05 -21.15
C ASP A 176 -10.69 -15.09 -22.31
N ASP A 177 -10.14 -13.87 -22.36
CA ASP A 177 -10.39 -12.85 -23.40
C ASP A 177 -9.47 -13.03 -24.65
N MET A 178 -8.51 -13.99 -24.65
CA MET A 178 -7.61 -14.33 -25.77
C MET A 178 -8.13 -15.48 -26.62
#